data_7af31490cacb45ea332d8bb526f48a69
#
_entry.id   7af31490cacb45ea332d8bb526f48a69
#
_cell.length_a   1.000
_cell.length_b   1.000
_cell.length_c   1.000
_cell.angle_alpha   90.00
_cell.angle_beta   90.00
_cell.angle_gamma   90.00
#
_symmetry.space_group_name_H-M   'P 1'
#
loop_
_entity.id
_entity.type
_entity.pdbx_description
1 polymer ?
#
loop_
_entity_poly.entity_id
_entity_poly.type
_entity_poly.pdbx_seq_one_letter_code
_entity_poly.pdbx_strand_id
1 'polypeptide(L)'
;LVAWGGGSAIENAAKYVGPGFQLISFDPKVSMSIVGREAFESEETLREVAELAALDATIFNQDACLAARHICVEGDDEQVDRFCALLHERLGVDRDFAEAFGPKPDAEIRDAVEGMRFLEPEYRVWGTFDGSGLVVRSPEMVDFHPTNKTVNVIPVAAMREAASYATVATQTVGVYP
;
A
#
# COMPACT_ATOMS: atom_id res chain seq x y z
N LEU A 1 -27.40 -15.00 -4.49
CA LEU A 1 -26.18 -14.67 -5.21
C LEU A 1 -25.14 -14.14 -4.22
N VAL A 2 -23.94 -14.69 -4.26
CA VAL A 2 -22.79 -14.22 -3.48
C VAL A 2 -21.76 -13.68 -4.49
N ALA A 3 -21.29 -12.46 -4.28
CA ALA A 3 -20.31 -11.83 -5.16
C ALA A 3 -19.22 -11.11 -4.34
N TRP A 4 -17.97 -11.22 -4.79
CA TRP A 4 -16.85 -10.45 -4.28
C TRP A 4 -15.99 -9.98 -5.45
N GLY A 5 -15.27 -8.87 -5.27
CA GLY A 5 -14.41 -8.31 -6.31
C GLY A 5 -14.44 -6.78 -6.31
N GLY A 6 -13.91 -6.19 -7.38
CA GLY A 6 -13.94 -4.74 -7.59
C GLY A 6 -15.35 -4.20 -7.78
N GLY A 7 -15.51 -2.88 -7.64
CA GLY A 7 -16.82 -2.22 -7.74
C GLY A 7 -17.60 -2.59 -9.00
N SER A 8 -16.93 -2.62 -10.15
CA SER A 8 -17.55 -3.03 -11.42
C SER A 8 -18.06 -4.48 -11.44
N ALA A 9 -17.38 -5.39 -10.74
CA ALA A 9 -17.83 -6.78 -10.62
C ALA A 9 -19.11 -6.86 -9.76
N ILE A 10 -19.17 -6.13 -8.65
CA ILE A 10 -20.36 -6.07 -7.78
C ILE A 10 -21.53 -5.40 -8.52
N GLU A 11 -21.31 -4.30 -9.21
CA GLU A 11 -22.31 -3.63 -10.04
C GLU A 11 -22.86 -4.55 -11.12
N ASN A 12 -22.01 -5.32 -11.77
CA ASN A 12 -22.44 -6.31 -12.76
C ASN A 12 -23.25 -7.44 -12.12
N ALA A 13 -22.84 -7.95 -10.97
CA ALA A 13 -23.58 -8.97 -10.24
C ALA A 13 -24.97 -8.47 -9.83
N ALA A 14 -25.10 -7.22 -9.41
CA ALA A 14 -26.37 -6.60 -9.01
C ALA A 14 -27.42 -6.62 -10.14
N LYS A 15 -27.00 -6.56 -11.41
CA LYS A 15 -27.90 -6.60 -12.57
C LYS A 15 -28.67 -7.93 -12.70
N TYR A 16 -28.18 -9.01 -12.07
CA TYR A 16 -28.81 -10.34 -12.11
C TYR A 16 -29.69 -10.60 -10.88
N VAL A 17 -29.85 -9.60 -10.00
CA VAL A 17 -30.73 -9.72 -8.81
C VAL A 17 -32.15 -9.35 -9.21
N GLY A 18 -33.06 -10.33 -9.17
CA GLY A 18 -34.48 -10.16 -9.45
C GLY A 18 -35.36 -10.52 -8.28
N PRO A 19 -36.70 -10.54 -8.44
CA PRO A 19 -37.64 -10.91 -7.40
C PRO A 19 -37.32 -12.31 -6.81
N GLY A 20 -37.22 -12.38 -5.49
CA GLY A 20 -36.90 -13.62 -4.77
C GLY A 20 -35.40 -13.92 -4.65
N PHE A 21 -34.52 -13.10 -5.21
CA PHE A 21 -33.07 -13.22 -5.05
C PHE A 21 -32.54 -12.18 -4.06
N GLN A 22 -31.50 -12.58 -3.32
CA GLN A 22 -30.75 -11.71 -2.43
C GLN A 22 -29.30 -11.67 -2.90
N LEU A 23 -28.70 -10.48 -2.95
CA LEU A 23 -27.28 -10.29 -3.19
C LEU A 23 -26.56 -10.13 -1.84
N ILE A 24 -25.56 -10.98 -1.62
CA ILE A 24 -24.55 -10.81 -0.57
C ILE A 24 -23.28 -10.36 -1.27
N SER A 25 -22.93 -9.08 -1.12
CA SER A 25 -21.73 -8.51 -1.71
C SER A 25 -20.60 -8.39 -0.68
N PHE A 26 -19.39 -8.71 -1.13
CA PHE A 26 -18.15 -8.40 -0.43
C PHE A 26 -17.43 -7.33 -1.22
N ASP A 27 -17.59 -6.09 -0.78
CA ASP A 27 -17.03 -4.92 -1.44
C ASP A 27 -15.50 -4.94 -1.41
N PRO A 28 -14.82 -4.28 -2.36
CA PRO A 28 -13.37 -4.16 -2.37
C PRO A 28 -12.86 -3.58 -1.06
N LYS A 29 -11.78 -4.16 -0.55
CA LYS A 29 -11.13 -3.71 0.67
C LYS A 29 -9.69 -3.38 0.41
N VAL A 30 -9.14 -2.44 1.18
CA VAL A 30 -7.77 -1.98 1.12
C VAL A 30 -7.15 -2.10 2.50
N SER A 31 -5.94 -2.64 2.59
CA SER A 31 -5.19 -2.71 3.83
C SER A 31 -4.14 -1.61 3.89
N MET A 32 -3.82 -1.19 5.11
CA MET A 32 -2.83 -0.19 5.40
C MET A 32 -1.98 -0.60 6.60
N SER A 33 -0.84 0.05 6.78
CA SER A 33 0.00 -0.09 7.96
C SER A 33 0.29 1.27 8.60
N ILE A 34 0.59 1.26 9.89
CA ILE A 34 0.98 2.43 10.65
C ILE A 34 2.32 2.12 11.31
N VAL A 35 3.29 2.99 11.11
CA VAL A 35 4.62 2.91 11.71
C VAL A 35 4.76 4.04 12.72
N GLY A 36 4.97 3.70 13.98
CA GLY A 36 5.19 4.66 15.06
C GLY A 36 6.63 5.17 15.09
N ARG A 37 6.84 6.26 15.83
CA ARG A 37 8.18 6.88 16.00
C ARG A 37 9.20 5.95 16.63
N GLU A 38 8.75 4.96 17.37
CA GLU A 38 9.59 3.96 18.04
C GLU A 38 10.39 3.13 17.03
N ALA A 39 9.91 3.03 15.78
CA ALA A 39 10.66 2.38 14.71
C ALA A 39 12.04 3.03 14.44
N PHE A 40 12.21 4.29 14.82
CA PHE A 40 13.43 5.06 14.61
C PHE A 40 14.37 5.11 15.82
N GLU A 41 14.09 4.36 16.87
CA GLU A 41 14.95 4.30 18.06
C GLU A 41 16.32 3.68 17.77
N SER A 42 16.39 2.76 16.80
CA SER A 42 17.64 2.19 16.32
C SER A 42 17.57 1.80 14.83
N GLU A 43 18.72 1.72 14.19
CA GLU A 43 18.83 1.23 12.82
C GLU A 43 18.39 -0.24 12.69
N GLU A 44 18.57 -1.05 13.73
CA GLU A 44 18.12 -2.44 13.76
C GLU A 44 16.58 -2.51 13.76
N THR A 45 15.94 -1.76 14.66
CA THR A 45 14.47 -1.67 14.73
C THR A 45 13.89 -1.18 13.41
N LEU A 46 14.49 -0.14 12.81
CA LEU A 46 14.02 0.40 11.53
C LEU A 46 14.09 -0.62 10.40
N ARG A 47 15.17 -1.41 10.34
CA ARG A 47 15.31 -2.49 9.35
C ARG A 47 14.31 -3.62 9.56
N GLU A 48 14.05 -3.99 10.80
CA GLU A 48 13.03 -5.00 11.13
C GLU A 48 11.64 -4.52 10.74
N VAL A 49 11.28 -3.29 11.09
CA VAL A 49 9.99 -2.69 10.71
C VAL A 49 9.84 -2.60 9.19
N ALA A 50 10.88 -2.20 8.46
CA ALA A 50 10.85 -2.15 7.01
C ALA A 50 10.68 -3.54 6.37
N GLU A 51 11.32 -4.59 6.94
CA GLU A 51 11.11 -5.97 6.50
C GLU A 51 9.68 -6.43 6.73
N LEU A 52 9.12 -6.23 7.93
CA LEU A 52 7.75 -6.61 8.26
C LEU A 52 6.73 -5.86 7.40
N ALA A 53 6.94 -4.55 7.18
CA ALA A 53 6.08 -3.76 6.30
C ALA A 53 6.14 -4.23 4.84
N ALA A 54 7.34 -4.65 4.37
CA ALA A 54 7.48 -5.24 3.04
C ALA A 54 6.79 -6.61 2.92
N LEU A 55 6.85 -7.44 3.97
CA LEU A 55 6.10 -8.70 4.02
C LEU A 55 4.59 -8.45 3.86
N ASP A 56 4.04 -7.54 4.64
CA ASP A 56 2.62 -7.19 4.56
C ASP A 56 2.23 -6.61 3.19
N ALA A 57 3.10 -5.82 2.57
CA ALA A 57 2.83 -5.19 1.28
C ALA A 57 2.95 -6.16 0.10
N THR A 58 3.74 -7.23 0.22
CA THR A 58 4.06 -8.10 -0.93
C THR A 58 3.28 -9.41 -0.99
N ILE A 59 2.36 -9.66 -0.06
CA ILE A 59 1.56 -10.89 -0.04
C ILE A 59 0.91 -11.12 -1.41
N PHE A 60 1.24 -12.26 -2.03
CA PHE A 60 0.84 -12.63 -3.39
C PHE A 60 1.14 -11.53 -4.44
N ASN A 61 2.35 -10.96 -4.38
CA ASN A 61 2.74 -9.80 -5.21
C ASN A 61 1.79 -8.61 -5.06
N GLN A 62 1.20 -8.41 -3.87
CA GLN A 62 0.18 -7.40 -3.53
C GLN A 62 -1.22 -7.71 -4.12
N ASP A 63 -1.47 -8.91 -4.61
CA ASP A 63 -2.79 -9.28 -5.18
C ASP A 63 -3.81 -9.74 -4.11
N ALA A 64 -3.51 -9.57 -2.84
CA ALA A 64 -4.41 -9.84 -1.72
C ALA A 64 -5.02 -8.55 -1.14
N CYS A 65 -6.30 -8.61 -0.72
CA CYS A 65 -6.96 -7.48 -0.05
C CYS A 65 -6.32 -7.14 1.32
N LEU A 66 -5.61 -8.08 1.93
CA LEU A 66 -4.88 -7.88 3.19
C LEU A 66 -3.46 -7.34 2.97
N ALA A 67 -2.96 -7.27 1.72
CA ALA A 67 -1.67 -6.66 1.44
C ALA A 67 -1.74 -5.14 1.66
N ALA A 68 -0.81 -4.60 2.46
CA ALA A 68 -0.77 -3.17 2.76
C ALA A 68 -0.38 -2.37 1.50
N ARG A 69 -1.19 -1.37 1.16
CA ARG A 69 -0.98 -0.49 0.01
C ARG A 69 -0.57 0.91 0.41
N HIS A 70 -0.99 1.32 1.60
CA HIS A 70 -0.69 2.61 2.19
C HIS A 70 -0.03 2.41 3.55
N ILE A 71 1.03 3.14 3.82
CA ILE A 71 1.75 3.09 5.10
C ILE A 71 1.86 4.50 5.64
N CYS A 72 1.22 4.77 6.77
CA CYS A 72 1.38 6.01 7.49
C CYS A 72 2.59 5.91 8.42
N VAL A 73 3.49 6.88 8.39
CA VAL A 73 4.73 6.86 9.16
C VAL A 73 4.83 8.10 10.03
N GLU A 74 4.89 7.91 11.35
CA GLU A 74 5.14 8.98 12.32
C GLU A 74 6.65 9.25 12.42
N GLY A 75 7.12 10.31 11.78
CA GLY A 75 8.53 10.69 11.75
C GLY A 75 8.75 12.02 11.05
N ASP A 76 9.96 12.54 11.14
CA ASP A 76 10.38 13.68 10.33
C ASP A 76 10.71 13.24 8.89
N ASP A 77 10.93 14.19 8.01
CA ASP A 77 11.17 13.94 6.58
C ASP A 77 12.37 13.01 6.33
N GLU A 78 13.46 13.17 7.09
CA GLU A 78 14.66 12.35 6.95
C GLU A 78 14.41 10.91 7.41
N GLN A 79 13.70 10.74 8.51
CA GLN A 79 13.31 9.45 9.05
C GLN A 79 12.39 8.70 8.07
N VAL A 80 11.36 9.38 7.56
CA VAL A 80 10.43 8.79 6.59
C VAL A 80 11.14 8.41 5.28
N ASP A 81 12.03 9.25 4.77
CA ASP A 81 12.83 8.95 3.58
C ASP A 81 13.74 7.73 3.81
N ARG A 82 14.34 7.63 4.99
CA ARG A 82 15.15 6.47 5.38
C ARG A 82 14.32 5.20 5.40
N PHE A 83 13.13 5.25 5.99
CA PHE A 83 12.18 4.12 5.96
C PHE A 83 11.81 3.74 4.53
N CYS A 84 11.45 4.71 3.67
CA CYS A 84 11.10 4.47 2.27
C CYS A 84 12.23 3.75 1.51
N ALA A 85 13.47 4.17 1.70
CA ALA A 85 14.62 3.54 1.07
C ALA A 85 14.78 2.07 1.51
N LEU A 86 14.69 1.79 2.81
CA LEU A 86 14.77 0.43 3.34
C LEU A 86 13.57 -0.43 2.90
N LEU A 87 12.36 0.13 2.93
CA LEU A 87 11.16 -0.56 2.44
C LEU A 87 11.34 -0.97 0.97
N HIS A 88 11.81 -0.05 0.12
CA HIS A 88 12.05 -0.36 -1.29
C HIS A 88 13.05 -1.51 -1.48
N GLU A 89 14.16 -1.52 -0.73
CA GLU A 89 15.13 -2.63 -0.76
C GLU A 89 14.49 -3.98 -0.43
N ARG A 90 13.47 -4.00 0.44
CA ARG A 90 12.78 -5.20 0.90
C ARG A 90 11.61 -5.64 0.02
N LEU A 91 11.03 -4.76 -0.77
CA LEU A 91 9.97 -5.14 -1.71
C LEU A 91 10.48 -6.09 -2.81
N GLY A 92 11.71 -5.95 -3.25
CA GLY A 92 12.35 -6.76 -4.29
C GLY A 92 12.99 -8.06 -3.79
N VAL A 93 12.67 -8.53 -2.59
CA VAL A 93 13.20 -9.79 -2.05
C VAL A 93 12.30 -10.95 -2.45
N ASP A 94 12.91 -12.06 -2.90
CA ASP A 94 12.20 -13.29 -3.22
C ASP A 94 11.69 -13.99 -1.96
N ARG A 95 10.43 -14.40 -1.94
CA ARG A 95 9.76 -15.04 -0.81
C ARG A 95 8.85 -16.15 -1.32
N ASP A 96 8.49 -17.11 -0.48
CA ASP A 96 7.59 -18.23 -0.82
C ASP A 96 6.24 -17.78 -1.39
N PHE A 97 5.82 -16.56 -1.09
CA PHE A 97 4.53 -15.99 -1.49
C PHE A 97 4.63 -14.72 -2.36
N ALA A 98 5.85 -14.31 -2.72
CA ALA A 98 6.10 -13.11 -3.53
C ALA A 98 7.41 -13.25 -4.30
N GLU A 99 7.37 -12.99 -5.59
CA GLU A 99 8.54 -13.00 -6.45
C GLU A 99 9.37 -11.72 -6.27
N ALA A 100 10.71 -11.81 -6.40
CA ALA A 100 11.58 -10.62 -6.38
C ALA A 100 11.17 -9.61 -7.47
N PHE A 101 10.82 -10.11 -8.68
CA PHE A 101 10.30 -9.33 -9.80
C PHE A 101 8.92 -9.84 -10.17
N GLY A 102 7.90 -9.15 -9.71
CA GLY A 102 6.50 -9.42 -10.03
C GLY A 102 6.01 -8.70 -11.30
N PRO A 103 4.70 -8.62 -11.49
CA PRO A 103 4.11 -7.83 -12.57
C PRO A 103 4.55 -6.37 -12.50
N LYS A 104 4.70 -5.74 -13.66
CA LYS A 104 5.03 -4.31 -13.73
C LYS A 104 3.80 -3.46 -13.42
N PRO A 105 3.97 -2.28 -12.83
CA PRO A 105 2.88 -1.35 -12.62
C PRO A 105 2.13 -1.01 -13.92
N ASP A 106 0.81 -0.85 -13.82
CA ASP A 106 -0.05 -0.46 -14.93
C ASP A 106 0.28 0.94 -15.46
N ALA A 107 -0.23 1.27 -16.66
CA ALA A 107 0.03 2.57 -17.29
C ALA A 107 -0.43 3.74 -16.42
N GLU A 108 -1.59 3.64 -15.78
CA GLU A 108 -2.13 4.66 -14.87
C GLU A 108 -1.15 4.97 -13.73
N ILE A 109 -0.63 3.94 -13.06
CA ILE A 109 0.34 4.10 -11.97
C ILE A 109 1.65 4.71 -12.51
N ARG A 110 2.14 4.22 -13.65
CA ARG A 110 3.37 4.74 -14.24
C ARG A 110 3.27 6.21 -14.59
N ASP A 111 2.19 6.62 -15.24
CA ASP A 111 1.97 8.01 -15.65
C ASP A 111 1.84 8.93 -14.44
N ALA A 112 1.11 8.50 -13.39
CA ALA A 112 1.00 9.24 -12.14
C ALA A 112 2.37 9.39 -11.43
N VAL A 113 3.12 8.29 -11.29
CA VAL A 113 4.43 8.28 -10.63
C VAL A 113 5.47 9.09 -11.39
N GLU A 114 5.47 9.05 -12.73
CA GLU A 114 6.34 9.92 -13.53
C GLU A 114 6.02 11.40 -13.29
N GLY A 115 4.73 11.76 -13.20
CA GLY A 115 4.32 13.12 -12.83
C GLY A 115 4.83 13.53 -11.45
N MET A 116 4.75 12.64 -10.46
CA MET A 116 5.19 12.90 -9.09
C MET A 116 6.70 13.11 -8.98
N ARG A 117 7.52 12.46 -9.83
CA ARG A 117 8.99 12.67 -9.86
C ARG A 117 9.40 14.11 -10.17
N PHE A 118 8.54 14.90 -10.81
CA PHE A 118 8.78 16.32 -11.07
C PHE A 118 8.37 17.25 -9.92
N LEU A 119 7.77 16.69 -8.86
CA LEU A 119 7.22 17.45 -7.73
C LEU A 119 8.06 17.31 -6.45
N GLU A 120 9.35 16.96 -6.57
CA GLU A 120 10.25 16.95 -5.41
C GLU A 120 10.42 18.36 -4.80
N PRO A 121 10.53 18.46 -3.48
CA PRO A 121 10.62 17.40 -2.49
C PRO A 121 9.26 16.93 -1.92
N GLU A 122 8.15 17.48 -2.38
CA GLU A 122 6.82 17.16 -1.86
C GLU A 122 6.46 15.68 -2.09
N TYR A 123 6.81 15.17 -3.27
CA TYR A 123 6.72 13.75 -3.63
C TYR A 123 8.12 13.19 -3.81
N ARG A 124 8.34 11.96 -3.33
CA ARG A 124 9.58 11.22 -3.57
C ARG A 124 9.28 9.79 -3.97
N VAL A 125 10.09 9.27 -4.88
CA VAL A 125 9.86 7.93 -5.45
C VAL A 125 11.16 7.12 -5.40
N TRP A 126 11.07 5.92 -4.83
CA TRP A 126 12.13 4.90 -4.85
C TRP A 126 11.71 3.76 -5.75
N GLY A 127 12.63 3.29 -6.57
CA GLY A 127 12.42 2.18 -7.50
C GLY A 127 12.15 2.60 -8.94
N THR A 128 11.99 1.59 -9.78
CA THR A 128 11.70 1.71 -11.21
C THR A 128 10.49 0.84 -11.57
N PHE A 129 10.06 0.88 -12.85
CA PHE A 129 8.92 0.10 -13.30
C PHE A 129 9.30 -1.32 -13.77
N ASP A 130 10.29 -1.94 -13.13
CA ASP A 130 10.80 -3.27 -13.50
C ASP A 130 10.05 -4.44 -12.84
N GLY A 131 9.20 -4.14 -11.84
CA GLY A 131 8.44 -5.14 -11.08
C GLY A 131 9.09 -5.53 -9.75
N SER A 132 10.24 -4.94 -9.38
CA SER A 132 10.85 -5.17 -8.06
C SER A 132 10.12 -4.46 -6.91
N GLY A 133 9.36 -3.42 -7.24
CA GLY A 133 8.56 -2.62 -6.30
C GLY A 133 8.81 -1.13 -6.44
N LEU A 134 7.81 -0.35 -6.03
CA LEU A 134 7.85 1.10 -5.99
C LEU A 134 7.41 1.58 -4.62
N VAL A 135 8.11 2.57 -4.08
CA VAL A 135 7.68 3.33 -2.91
C VAL A 135 7.46 4.77 -3.34
N VAL A 136 6.27 5.28 -3.07
CA VAL A 136 5.89 6.68 -3.35
C VAL A 136 5.59 7.36 -2.02
N ARG A 137 6.45 8.28 -1.60
CA ARG A 137 6.15 9.19 -0.49
C ARG A 137 5.32 10.35 -1.03
N SER A 138 4.21 10.65 -0.38
CA SER A 138 3.31 11.74 -0.74
C SER A 138 2.76 12.42 0.52
N PRO A 139 2.35 13.71 0.46
CA PRO A 139 1.79 14.43 1.62
C PRO A 139 0.45 13.85 2.08
N GLU A 140 -0.27 13.16 1.19
CA GLU A 140 -1.55 12.52 1.45
C GLU A 140 -1.69 11.23 0.62
N MET A 141 -2.79 10.51 0.81
CA MET A 141 -3.07 9.28 0.07
C MET A 141 -3.15 9.58 -1.44
N VAL A 142 -2.46 8.77 -2.25
CA VAL A 142 -2.49 8.91 -3.71
C VAL A 142 -3.86 8.56 -4.28
N ASP A 143 -4.24 9.21 -5.38
CA ASP A 143 -5.56 9.04 -6.03
C ASP A 143 -5.70 7.71 -6.78
N PHE A 144 -4.59 7.08 -7.20
CA PHE A 144 -4.62 5.77 -7.85
C PHE A 144 -4.62 4.62 -6.83
N HIS A 145 -5.11 3.46 -7.25
CA HIS A 145 -5.05 2.24 -6.42
C HIS A 145 -3.68 1.56 -6.56
N PRO A 146 -2.82 1.58 -5.52
CA PRO A 146 -1.49 0.96 -5.61
C PRO A 146 -1.59 -0.56 -5.83
N THR A 147 -0.96 -1.06 -6.88
CA THR A 147 -0.88 -2.48 -7.25
C THR A 147 0.54 -2.86 -7.65
N ASN A 148 0.78 -4.15 -7.82
CA ASN A 148 2.04 -4.66 -8.35
C ASN A 148 3.26 -4.17 -7.53
N LYS A 149 3.18 -4.34 -6.21
CA LYS A 149 4.18 -3.91 -5.22
C LYS A 149 4.48 -2.40 -5.24
N THR A 150 3.49 -1.60 -5.62
CA THR A 150 3.53 -0.16 -5.41
C THR A 150 3.00 0.16 -4.01
N VAL A 151 3.76 0.88 -3.22
CA VAL A 151 3.41 1.25 -1.85
C VAL A 151 3.43 2.77 -1.70
N ASN A 152 2.35 3.31 -1.20
CA ASN A 152 2.24 4.72 -0.86
C ASN A 152 2.61 4.93 0.62
N VAL A 153 3.58 5.79 0.88
CA VAL A 153 4.00 6.18 2.24
C VAL A 153 3.57 7.61 2.51
N ILE A 154 2.90 7.80 3.65
CA ILE A 154 2.30 9.07 4.04
C ILE A 154 2.92 9.50 5.39
N PRO A 155 3.71 10.60 5.42
CA PRO A 155 4.16 11.18 6.68
C PRO A 155 2.98 11.65 7.52
N VAL A 156 2.98 11.34 8.81
CA VAL A 156 1.96 11.81 9.76
C VAL A 156 2.62 12.40 10.99
N ALA A 157 2.02 13.44 11.56
CA ALA A 157 2.55 14.07 12.78
C ALA A 157 2.32 13.22 14.04
N ALA A 158 1.33 12.33 14.01
CA ALA A 158 1.03 11.40 15.08
C ALA A 158 0.24 10.19 14.58
N MET A 159 0.41 9.03 15.21
CA MET A 159 -0.32 7.80 14.85
C MET A 159 -1.84 7.98 14.83
N ARG A 160 -2.40 8.86 15.67
CA ARG A 160 -3.85 9.16 15.65
C ARG A 160 -4.33 9.78 14.33
N GLU A 161 -3.45 10.51 13.63
CA GLU A 161 -3.75 11.07 12.32
C GLU A 161 -3.89 9.97 11.28
N ALA A 162 -3.05 8.94 11.36
CA ALA A 162 -3.15 7.75 10.51
C ALA A 162 -4.53 7.06 10.61
N ALA A 163 -5.17 7.10 11.78
CA ALA A 163 -6.49 6.54 11.96
C ALA A 163 -7.58 7.21 11.10
N SER A 164 -7.38 8.47 10.68
CA SER A 164 -8.32 9.17 9.79
C SER A 164 -8.36 8.60 8.36
N TYR A 165 -7.32 7.89 7.95
CA TYR A 165 -7.27 7.22 6.66
C TYR A 165 -8.01 5.87 6.65
N ALA A 166 -8.33 5.31 7.82
CA ALA A 166 -9.13 4.10 7.92
C ALA A 166 -10.61 4.41 7.63
N THR A 167 -11.22 3.62 6.75
CA THR A 167 -12.61 3.78 6.32
C THR A 167 -13.36 2.45 6.40
N VAL A 168 -14.64 2.44 6.03
CA VAL A 168 -15.42 1.20 5.89
C VAL A 168 -14.83 0.23 4.85
N ALA A 169 -13.97 0.74 3.95
CA ALA A 169 -13.25 -0.07 2.98
C ALA A 169 -11.93 -0.64 3.52
N THR A 170 -11.53 -0.30 4.74
CA THR A 170 -10.28 -0.83 5.33
C THR A 170 -10.48 -2.28 5.77
N GLN A 171 -9.62 -3.18 5.26
CA GLN A 171 -9.63 -4.61 5.59
C GLN A 171 -8.80 -4.89 6.84
N THR A 172 -7.57 -4.45 6.83
CA THR A 172 -6.57 -4.72 7.88
C THR A 172 -5.75 -3.48 8.13
N VAL A 173 -5.38 -3.25 9.37
CA VAL A 173 -4.42 -2.23 9.77
C VAL A 173 -3.28 -2.92 10.52
N GLY A 174 -2.10 -2.97 9.89
CA GLY A 174 -0.86 -3.35 10.56
C GLY A 174 -0.36 -2.19 11.43
N VAL A 175 0.19 -2.48 12.61
CA VAL A 175 0.76 -1.45 13.49
C VAL A 175 2.12 -1.92 13.94
N TYR A 176 3.12 -1.08 13.78
CA TYR A 176 4.50 -1.31 14.20
C TYR A 176 4.92 -0.27 15.22
N PRO A 177 5.80 -0.66 16.18
CA PRO A 177 6.26 0.23 17.23
C PRO A 177 6.90 1.51 16.68
#